data_a0b7d05caa1014268d4fdf84dc240e26
#
_entry.id   a0b7d05caa1014268d4fdf84dc240e26
#
_cell.length_a   1.000
_cell.length_b   1.000
_cell.length_c   1.000
_cell.angle_alpha   90.00
_cell.angle_beta   90.00
_cell.angle_gamma   90.00
#
_symmetry.space_group_name_H-M   'P 1'
#
loop_
_entity.id
_entity.type
_entity.pdbx_description
1 polymer ?
#
loop_
_entity_poly.entity_id
_entity_poly.type
_entity_poly.pdbx_seq_one_letter_code
_entity_poly.pdbx_strand_id
1 'polypeptide(L)'
;LVGSEMCIRDRRMLWHKEHHFQGYPFAYVKQTNVRWRITDPFPNDGELIRSFPPEKSLQAQYTYEGKNYGTHDAIGAGIYLRHVWGPLVPGAYKDPQPNHTAYAWTWIYSPKAQEVGTWIEFQNYSRSEMDLPPMQGKWDYKESRIWINDQEILPPIWSATHRVKSSETALGNENCVARPPLRVHLHKGWNKVLLKLPVGKFSTNEVRLVKWMFTAVFVTPDGDKAVEGLIYSPEKKM
;
A
#
# COMPACT_ATOMS: atom_id res chain seq x y z
N LEU A 1 14.19 -12.98 -2.71
CA LEU A 1 13.23 -12.23 -3.55
C LEU A 1 12.00 -13.08 -3.83
N VAL A 2 11.44 -13.68 -2.82
CA VAL A 2 10.24 -14.50 -2.97
C VAL A 2 9.25 -13.94 -1.95
N GLY A 3 8.67 -12.84 -2.28
CA GLY A 3 7.80 -12.21 -1.33
C GLY A 3 6.46 -11.85 -1.92
N SER A 4 5.86 -10.89 -1.29
CA SER A 4 4.53 -10.39 -1.59
C SER A 4 4.33 -9.97 -3.06
N GLU A 5 5.35 -9.46 -3.75
CA GLU A 5 5.19 -9.07 -5.17
C GLU A 5 4.91 -10.26 -6.07
N MET A 6 5.60 -11.38 -5.86
CA MET A 6 5.34 -12.60 -6.62
C MET A 6 3.95 -13.16 -6.33
N CYS A 7 3.58 -13.16 -5.07
CA CYS A 7 2.26 -13.61 -4.65
C CYS A 7 1.14 -12.70 -5.16
N ILE A 8 1.31 -11.38 -5.10
CA ILE A 8 0.36 -10.43 -5.70
C ILE A 8 0.23 -10.68 -7.20
N ARG A 9 1.36 -10.87 -7.89
CA ARG A 9 1.37 -11.17 -9.32
C ARG A 9 0.58 -12.44 -9.64
N ASP A 10 0.83 -13.53 -8.93
CA ASP A 10 0.19 -14.81 -9.19
C ASP A 10 -1.32 -14.75 -8.87
N ARG A 11 -1.70 -13.99 -7.86
CA ARG A 11 -3.10 -13.74 -7.53
C ARG A 11 -3.82 -12.92 -8.60
N ARG A 12 -3.17 -11.88 -9.13
CA ARG A 12 -3.73 -11.11 -10.24
C ARG A 12 -3.90 -11.98 -11.48
N MET A 13 -2.93 -12.89 -11.75
CA MET A 13 -3.08 -13.86 -12.84
C MET A 13 -4.28 -14.77 -12.65
N LEU A 14 -4.49 -15.31 -11.46
CA LEU A 14 -5.64 -16.16 -11.18
C LEU A 14 -6.94 -15.41 -11.38
N TRP A 15 -7.01 -14.19 -10.84
CA TRP A 15 -8.17 -13.34 -11.01
C TRP A 15 -8.49 -13.05 -12.46
N HIS A 16 -7.48 -12.71 -13.27
CA HIS A 16 -7.66 -12.52 -14.72
C HIS A 16 -8.19 -13.79 -15.42
N LYS A 17 -7.70 -14.96 -15.06
CA LYS A 17 -8.19 -16.23 -15.59
C LYS A 17 -9.64 -16.50 -15.21
N GLU A 18 -9.98 -16.30 -13.94
CA GLU A 18 -11.33 -16.53 -13.42
C GLU A 18 -12.37 -15.60 -14.06
N HIS A 19 -11.98 -14.37 -14.38
CA HIS A 19 -12.86 -13.36 -14.97
C HIS A 19 -12.74 -13.25 -16.49
N HIS A 20 -11.99 -14.16 -17.13
CA HIS A 20 -11.81 -14.22 -18.59
C HIS A 20 -11.37 -12.90 -19.22
N PHE A 21 -10.56 -12.10 -18.54
CA PHE A 21 -10.03 -10.87 -19.10
C PHE A 21 -9.12 -11.16 -20.29
N GLN A 22 -9.37 -10.44 -21.38
CA GLN A 22 -8.45 -10.39 -22.50
C GLN A 22 -7.44 -9.29 -22.24
N GLY A 23 -6.18 -9.59 -22.28
CA GLY A 23 -5.15 -8.63 -22.07
C GLY A 23 -3.95 -9.20 -21.35
N TYR A 24 -3.12 -8.31 -20.86
CA TYR A 24 -1.88 -8.72 -20.22
C TYR A 24 -2.10 -9.01 -18.74
N PRO A 25 -1.94 -10.27 -18.29
CA PRO A 25 -2.31 -10.66 -16.91
C PRO A 25 -1.41 -10.05 -15.83
N PHE A 26 -0.35 -9.35 -16.24
CA PHE A 26 0.59 -8.67 -15.35
C PHE A 26 0.52 -7.16 -15.56
N ALA A 27 -0.66 -6.60 -15.47
CA ALA A 27 -0.91 -5.19 -15.75
C ALA A 27 0.04 -4.23 -15.03
N TYR A 28 0.41 -4.53 -13.80
CA TYR A 28 1.30 -3.70 -13.00
C TYR A 28 2.78 -3.76 -13.42
N VAL A 29 3.20 -4.79 -14.16
CA VAL A 29 4.60 -4.95 -14.59
C VAL A 29 4.96 -3.95 -15.69
N LYS A 30 3.99 -3.54 -16.48
CA LYS A 30 4.18 -2.61 -17.62
C LYS A 30 3.96 -1.15 -17.28
N GLN A 31 3.54 -0.83 -16.06
CA GLN A 31 3.37 0.56 -15.69
C GLN A 31 4.73 1.23 -15.39
N THR A 32 4.74 2.54 -15.46
CA THR A 32 5.88 3.33 -14.98
C THR A 32 6.11 3.06 -13.51
N ASN A 33 7.37 2.90 -13.12
CA ASN A 33 7.73 2.70 -11.72
C ASN A 33 7.16 3.82 -10.85
N VAL A 34 6.39 3.45 -9.87
CA VAL A 34 5.83 4.39 -8.90
C VAL A 34 6.96 4.90 -8.02
N ARG A 35 7.08 6.22 -7.93
CA ARG A 35 8.07 6.91 -7.11
C ARG A 35 7.38 7.47 -5.88
N TRP A 36 7.84 7.06 -4.73
CA TRP A 36 7.31 7.45 -3.43
C TRP A 36 8.27 8.35 -2.68
N ARG A 37 7.72 9.27 -1.90
CA ARG A 37 8.40 9.91 -0.78
C ARG A 37 7.86 9.26 0.49
N ILE A 38 8.76 8.85 1.39
CA ILE A 38 8.43 8.18 2.65
C ILE A 38 9.01 9.00 3.78
N THR A 39 8.26 9.24 4.85
CA THR A 39 8.76 9.95 6.04
C THR A 39 9.61 9.03 6.91
N ASP A 40 10.48 9.61 7.73
CA ASP A 40 10.90 8.94 8.95
C ASP A 40 9.67 8.60 9.79
N PRO A 41 9.68 7.49 10.55
CA PRO A 41 8.52 7.06 11.30
C PRO A 41 8.31 7.90 12.57
N PHE A 42 7.08 8.35 12.80
CA PHE A 42 6.68 9.12 14.00
C PHE A 42 6.26 8.14 15.12
N PRO A 43 6.67 8.35 16.37
CA PRO A 43 6.22 7.52 17.48
C PRO A 43 4.72 7.71 17.73
N ASN A 44 3.96 6.61 17.72
CA ASN A 44 2.51 6.65 17.95
C ASN A 44 2.12 6.12 19.34
N ASP A 45 3.07 5.64 20.14
CA ASP A 45 2.88 5.14 21.50
C ASP A 45 1.79 4.04 21.60
N GLY A 46 1.55 3.33 20.48
CA GLY A 46 0.49 2.32 20.38
C GLY A 46 -0.87 2.89 19.95
N GLU A 47 -1.01 4.20 19.79
CA GLU A 47 -2.21 4.87 19.31
C GLU A 47 -2.20 4.93 17.77
N LEU A 48 -2.70 3.90 17.11
CA LEU A 48 -2.62 3.73 15.66
C LEU A 48 -3.39 4.80 14.88
N ILE A 49 -4.42 5.39 15.47
CA ILE A 49 -5.23 6.44 14.85
C ILE A 49 -4.61 7.83 14.95
N ARG A 50 -3.57 8.01 15.77
CA ARG A 50 -2.93 9.32 16.01
C ARG A 50 -2.50 9.97 14.70
N SER A 51 -2.86 11.26 14.54
CA SER A 51 -2.54 12.05 13.35
C SER A 51 -1.20 12.77 13.50
N PHE A 52 -0.46 12.90 12.40
CA PHE A 52 0.85 13.56 12.36
C PHE A 52 0.92 14.62 11.26
N PRO A 53 1.93 15.48 11.25
CA PRO A 53 2.04 16.61 10.33
C PRO A 53 1.84 16.29 8.83
N PRO A 54 2.24 15.13 8.28
CA PRO A 54 2.01 14.82 6.87
C PRO A 54 0.54 14.80 6.44
N GLU A 55 -0.40 14.56 7.34
CA GLU A 55 -1.83 14.64 7.05
C GLU A 55 -2.30 16.08 6.77
N LYS A 56 -1.57 17.08 7.28
CA LYS A 56 -1.88 18.49 7.05
C LYS A 56 -1.20 19.07 5.83
N SER A 57 0.08 18.73 5.64
CA SER A 57 0.86 19.23 4.49
C SER A 57 2.02 18.30 4.17
N LEU A 58 2.33 18.14 2.88
CA LEU A 58 3.48 17.36 2.42
C LEU A 58 4.72 18.26 2.37
N GLN A 59 5.76 17.86 3.10
CA GLN A 59 7.02 18.61 3.21
C GLN A 59 8.21 17.63 3.12
N ALA A 60 9.37 18.14 2.75
CA ALA A 60 10.60 17.34 2.72
C ALA A 60 11.13 17.00 4.12
N GLN A 61 10.75 17.79 5.13
CA GLN A 61 11.15 17.62 6.52
C GLN A 61 10.06 18.15 7.44
N TYR A 62 9.91 17.52 8.58
CA TYR A 62 8.93 17.89 9.61
C TYR A 62 9.62 18.08 10.95
N THR A 63 9.13 19.04 11.74
CA THR A 63 9.44 19.14 13.16
C THR A 63 8.20 18.74 13.95
N TYR A 64 8.34 17.75 14.82
CA TYR A 64 7.25 17.27 15.66
C TYR A 64 7.79 16.96 17.06
N GLU A 65 7.16 17.51 18.10
CA GLU A 65 7.59 17.37 19.50
C GLU A 65 9.10 17.65 19.70
N GLY A 66 9.61 18.71 19.05
CA GLY A 66 11.00 19.14 19.18
C GLY A 66 12.02 18.25 18.44
N LYS A 67 11.57 17.24 17.67
CA LYS A 67 12.42 16.37 16.85
C LYS A 67 12.19 16.64 15.38
N ASN A 68 13.24 16.43 14.57
CA ASN A 68 13.17 16.53 13.13
C ASN A 68 12.99 15.14 12.52
N TYR A 69 12.07 15.04 11.56
CA TYR A 69 11.77 13.84 10.78
C TYR A 69 11.99 14.15 9.30
N GLY A 70 12.91 13.45 8.69
CA GLY A 70 13.22 13.58 7.27
C GLY A 70 12.28 12.80 6.38
N THR A 71 12.61 12.82 5.11
CA THR A 71 11.95 11.99 4.09
C THR A 71 12.99 11.41 3.14
N HIS A 72 12.66 10.28 2.55
CA HIS A 72 13.50 9.62 1.55
C HIS A 72 12.66 9.04 0.42
N ASP A 73 13.30 8.82 -0.71
CA ASP A 73 12.66 8.31 -1.90
C ASP A 73 12.68 6.78 -1.92
N ALA A 74 11.60 6.21 -2.46
CA ALA A 74 11.51 4.80 -2.76
C ALA A 74 10.86 4.59 -4.14
N ILE A 75 11.16 3.47 -4.78
CA ILE A 75 10.65 3.15 -6.11
C ILE A 75 10.09 1.73 -6.08
N GLY A 76 8.86 1.57 -6.50
CA GLY A 76 8.21 0.28 -6.64
C GLY A 76 6.70 0.35 -6.50
N ALA A 77 6.03 -0.68 -6.92
CA ALA A 77 4.59 -0.87 -6.70
C ALA A 77 4.29 -1.29 -5.26
N GLY A 78 5.20 -2.05 -4.65
CA GLY A 78 5.18 -2.45 -3.26
C GLY A 78 6.45 -2.03 -2.53
N ILE A 79 6.29 -1.45 -1.35
CA ILE A 79 7.40 -0.94 -0.54
C ILE A 79 7.39 -1.61 0.82
N TYR A 80 8.48 -2.30 1.14
CA TYR A 80 8.74 -2.79 2.48
C TYR A 80 9.32 -1.68 3.36
N LEU A 81 8.61 -1.30 4.39
CA LEU A 81 9.13 -0.46 5.47
C LEU A 81 9.95 -1.31 6.44
N ARG A 82 9.44 -2.50 6.74
CA ARG A 82 10.13 -3.56 7.48
C ARG A 82 9.80 -4.91 6.87
N HIS A 83 10.82 -5.73 6.67
CA HIS A 83 10.65 -7.13 6.29
C HIS A 83 11.12 -8.06 7.41
N VAL A 84 10.46 -9.21 7.58
CA VAL A 84 10.83 -10.20 8.61
C VAL A 84 12.24 -10.76 8.43
N TRP A 85 12.72 -10.79 7.20
CA TRP A 85 14.06 -11.23 6.82
C TRP A 85 15.01 -10.03 6.64
N GLY A 86 14.90 -9.04 7.50
CA GLY A 86 15.62 -7.78 7.39
C GLY A 86 17.08 -7.85 6.94
N PRO A 87 17.89 -8.81 7.42
CA PRO A 87 19.27 -8.96 6.92
C PRO A 87 19.38 -9.37 5.44
N LEU A 88 18.38 -10.12 4.94
CA LEU A 88 18.38 -10.64 3.56
C LEU A 88 17.52 -9.80 2.62
N VAL A 89 16.44 -9.24 3.14
CA VAL A 89 15.52 -8.37 2.38
C VAL A 89 15.34 -7.08 3.19
N PRO A 90 16.19 -6.08 2.96
CA PRO A 90 16.11 -4.82 3.70
C PRO A 90 14.82 -4.07 3.38
N GLY A 91 14.19 -3.52 4.41
CA GLY A 91 13.12 -2.55 4.26
C GLY A 91 13.64 -1.14 4.04
N ALA A 92 12.72 -0.17 3.90
CA ALA A 92 13.07 1.24 3.79
C ALA A 92 13.78 1.77 5.06
N TYR A 93 13.44 1.21 6.21
CA TYR A 93 14.09 1.55 7.48
C TYR A 93 15.13 0.51 7.85
N LYS A 94 16.31 0.99 8.23
CA LYS A 94 17.40 0.13 8.67
C LYS A 94 17.08 -0.58 10.01
N ASP A 95 16.45 0.15 10.90
CA ASP A 95 16.06 -0.35 12.23
C ASP A 95 14.65 0.18 12.59
N PRO A 96 13.61 -0.41 12.01
CA PRO A 96 12.25 0.05 12.26
C PRO A 96 11.80 -0.30 13.67
N GLN A 97 11.34 0.71 14.41
CA GLN A 97 10.83 0.55 15.76
C GLN A 97 9.34 0.18 15.75
N PRO A 98 8.85 -0.59 16.76
CA PRO A 98 7.42 -0.80 16.97
C PRO A 98 6.73 0.49 17.43
N ASN A 99 5.40 0.53 17.36
CA ASN A 99 4.58 1.66 17.77
C ASN A 99 4.95 2.98 17.06
N HIS A 100 5.10 2.90 15.75
CA HIS A 100 5.36 4.06 14.91
C HIS A 100 4.36 4.15 13.76
N THR A 101 4.21 5.35 13.22
CA THR A 101 3.43 5.64 12.02
C THR A 101 4.32 6.28 10.97
N ALA A 102 4.37 5.69 9.79
CA ALA A 102 5.01 6.27 8.62
C ALA A 102 3.95 6.84 7.67
N TYR A 103 4.39 7.72 6.79
CA TYR A 103 3.59 8.20 5.68
C TYR A 103 4.35 7.98 4.38
N ALA A 104 3.61 7.65 3.34
CA ALA A 104 4.16 7.59 1.99
C ALA A 104 3.25 8.37 1.05
N TRP A 105 3.84 9.11 0.10
CA TRP A 105 3.05 9.80 -0.90
C TRP A 105 3.71 9.76 -2.26
N THR A 106 2.88 9.93 -3.27
CA THR A 106 3.27 10.19 -4.64
C THR A 106 2.31 11.18 -5.28
N TRP A 107 2.78 11.88 -6.28
CA TRP A 107 1.95 12.66 -7.18
C TRP A 107 1.80 11.87 -8.48
N ILE A 108 0.58 11.73 -8.95
CA ILE A 108 0.24 11.08 -10.21
C ILE A 108 -0.19 12.15 -11.22
N TYR A 109 0.58 12.32 -12.26
CA TYR A 109 0.11 13.13 -13.40
C TYR A 109 -0.77 12.27 -14.28
N SER A 110 -2.00 12.74 -14.54
CA SER A 110 -2.91 12.15 -15.50
C SER A 110 -3.11 13.11 -16.68
N PRO A 111 -2.94 12.65 -17.93
CA PRO A 111 -3.08 13.53 -19.10
C PRO A 111 -4.53 13.98 -19.33
N LYS A 112 -5.49 13.29 -18.73
CA LYS A 112 -6.92 13.59 -18.81
C LYS A 112 -7.62 13.26 -17.49
N ALA A 113 -8.80 13.79 -17.28
CA ALA A 113 -9.69 13.31 -16.23
C ALA A 113 -10.20 11.92 -16.62
N GLN A 114 -10.05 10.95 -15.73
CA GLN A 114 -10.44 9.56 -15.99
C GLN A 114 -10.65 8.75 -14.73
N GLU A 115 -11.48 7.72 -14.84
CA GLU A 115 -11.58 6.66 -13.84
C GLU A 115 -10.47 5.64 -14.07
N VAL A 116 -9.82 5.22 -13.00
CA VAL A 116 -8.81 4.18 -13.01
C VAL A 116 -9.13 3.13 -11.94
N GLY A 117 -8.65 1.92 -12.14
CA GLY A 117 -8.63 0.89 -11.13
C GLY A 117 -7.42 1.00 -10.23
N THR A 118 -7.54 0.62 -8.97
CA THR A 118 -6.38 0.53 -8.09
C THR A 118 -6.45 -0.68 -7.18
N TRP A 119 -5.33 -1.38 -7.03
CA TRP A 119 -5.11 -2.36 -5.99
C TRP A 119 -4.22 -1.77 -4.91
N ILE A 120 -4.80 -1.64 -3.73
CA ILE A 120 -4.14 -1.10 -2.53
C ILE A 120 -4.16 -2.18 -1.48
N GLU A 121 -3.01 -2.46 -0.88
CA GLU A 121 -2.87 -3.48 0.16
C GLU A 121 -1.90 -2.98 1.24
N PHE A 122 -2.26 -3.22 2.49
CA PHE A 122 -1.48 -2.89 3.66
C PHE A 122 -1.14 -4.19 4.39
N GLN A 123 -0.08 -4.85 3.98
CA GLN A 123 0.28 -6.16 4.50
C GLN A 123 1.08 -6.07 5.78
N ASN A 124 0.69 -6.88 6.74
CA ASN A 124 1.28 -6.90 8.06
C ASN A 124 1.69 -8.30 8.52
N TYR A 125 1.10 -9.33 7.92
CA TYR A 125 1.31 -10.71 8.30
C TYR A 125 1.78 -11.54 7.10
N SER A 126 2.48 -12.61 7.39
CA SER A 126 2.97 -13.57 6.39
C SER A 126 2.50 -15.00 6.61
N ARG A 127 1.56 -15.23 7.52
CA ARG A 127 1.03 -16.57 7.80
C ARG A 127 -0.43 -16.68 7.43
N SER A 128 -0.70 -17.62 6.56
CA SER A 128 -2.02 -17.79 5.97
C SER A 128 -3.07 -18.32 6.93
N GLU A 129 -2.69 -19.17 7.85
CA GLU A 129 -3.63 -19.73 8.82
C GLU A 129 -4.16 -18.71 9.83
N MET A 130 -3.44 -17.59 9.97
CA MET A 130 -3.85 -16.48 10.82
C MET A 130 -4.39 -15.30 10.02
N ASP A 131 -4.28 -15.35 8.70
CA ASP A 131 -4.67 -14.26 7.83
C ASP A 131 -6.16 -14.35 7.52
N LEU A 132 -6.88 -13.40 8.05
CA LEU A 132 -8.31 -13.24 7.80
C LEU A 132 -8.55 -11.93 7.07
N PRO A 133 -9.65 -11.83 6.31
CA PRO A 133 -10.04 -10.55 5.71
C PRO A 133 -10.18 -9.50 6.80
N PRO A 134 -9.86 -8.24 6.53
CA PRO A 134 -10.15 -7.15 7.44
C PRO A 134 -11.63 -7.06 7.79
N MET A 135 -11.94 -6.41 8.88
CA MET A 135 -13.33 -6.07 9.19
C MET A 135 -13.88 -5.13 8.12
N GLN A 136 -15.19 -5.20 7.86
CA GLN A 136 -15.83 -4.29 6.93
C GLN A 136 -15.56 -2.83 7.33
N GLY A 137 -15.27 -2.01 6.33
CA GLY A 137 -14.91 -0.60 6.53
C GLY A 137 -13.47 -0.35 7.00
N LYS A 138 -12.64 -1.38 7.09
CA LYS A 138 -11.22 -1.27 7.46
C LYS A 138 -10.33 -1.81 6.35
N TRP A 139 -9.20 -1.13 6.12
CA TRP A 139 -8.17 -1.62 5.21
C TRP A 139 -7.36 -2.77 5.81
N ASP A 140 -7.11 -2.70 7.11
CA ASP A 140 -6.37 -3.69 7.89
C ASP A 140 -6.73 -3.59 9.39
N TYR A 141 -6.00 -4.30 10.21
CA TYR A 141 -6.14 -4.25 11.68
C TYR A 141 -5.29 -3.18 12.35
N LYS A 142 -4.64 -2.30 11.56
CA LYS A 142 -3.69 -1.28 12.06
C LYS A 142 -4.09 0.15 11.74
N GLU A 143 -5.32 0.37 11.31
CA GLU A 143 -5.83 1.71 10.98
C GLU A 143 -5.07 2.39 9.83
N SER A 144 -4.54 1.61 8.89
CA SER A 144 -3.97 2.15 7.66
C SER A 144 -5.02 2.89 6.84
N ARG A 145 -4.60 3.99 6.20
CA ARG A 145 -5.50 4.84 5.40
C ARG A 145 -4.83 5.30 4.12
N ILE A 146 -5.64 5.67 3.15
CA ILE A 146 -5.18 6.29 1.91
C ILE A 146 -6.13 7.41 1.50
N TRP A 147 -5.56 8.48 1.01
CA TRP A 147 -6.27 9.61 0.42
C TRP A 147 -5.79 9.85 -1.00
N ILE A 148 -6.71 10.18 -1.89
CA ILE A 148 -6.43 10.69 -3.23
C ILE A 148 -7.08 12.07 -3.35
N ASN A 149 -6.29 13.11 -3.62
CA ASN A 149 -6.74 14.50 -3.66
C ASN A 149 -7.50 14.92 -2.39
N ASP A 150 -6.97 14.53 -1.22
CA ASP A 150 -7.54 14.79 0.10
C ASP A 150 -8.87 14.06 0.41
N GLN A 151 -9.37 13.26 -0.51
CA GLN A 151 -10.51 12.41 -0.29
C GLN A 151 -10.04 11.03 0.19
N GLU A 152 -10.52 10.59 1.36
CA GLU A 152 -10.23 9.26 1.87
C GLU A 152 -10.85 8.20 0.97
N ILE A 153 -10.05 7.24 0.56
CA ILE A 153 -10.50 6.09 -0.22
C ILE A 153 -10.85 4.97 0.76
N LEU A 154 -12.11 4.64 0.78
CA LEU A 154 -12.61 3.57 1.62
C LEU A 154 -12.17 2.20 1.08
N PRO A 155 -11.97 1.21 1.98
CA PRO A 155 -11.67 -0.15 1.54
C PRO A 155 -12.86 -0.74 0.75
N PRO A 156 -12.62 -1.79 -0.03
CA PRO A 156 -13.69 -2.51 -0.69
C PRO A 156 -14.64 -3.13 0.34
N ILE A 157 -15.84 -3.45 -0.09
CA ILE A 157 -16.70 -4.36 0.67
C ILE A 157 -16.09 -5.75 0.52
N TRP A 158 -15.59 -6.29 1.63
CA TRP A 158 -14.99 -7.61 1.64
C TRP A 158 -16.08 -8.67 1.43
N SER A 159 -15.90 -9.59 0.49
CA SER A 159 -16.86 -10.67 0.21
C SER A 159 -16.93 -11.71 1.32
N ALA A 160 -15.92 -11.75 2.18
CA ALA A 160 -15.89 -12.62 3.35
C ALA A 160 -15.77 -11.80 4.65
N THR A 161 -16.24 -12.37 5.73
CA THR A 161 -16.03 -11.81 7.07
C THR A 161 -14.61 -12.11 7.54
N HIS A 162 -14.13 -11.35 8.53
CA HIS A 162 -12.83 -11.56 9.17
C HIS A 162 -12.64 -12.96 9.79
N ARG A 163 -13.67 -13.79 9.85
CA ARG A 163 -13.62 -15.18 10.37
C ARG A 163 -13.64 -16.24 9.28
N VAL A 164 -13.79 -15.86 8.03
CA VAL A 164 -13.93 -16.80 6.92
C VAL A 164 -12.87 -16.50 5.87
N LYS A 165 -12.03 -17.48 5.61
CA LYS A 165 -11.07 -17.41 4.50
C LYS A 165 -11.80 -17.41 3.16
N SER A 166 -11.36 -16.59 2.25
CA SER A 166 -11.90 -16.47 0.91
C SER A 166 -10.81 -16.17 -0.11
N SER A 167 -11.18 -15.98 -1.37
CA SER A 167 -10.26 -15.50 -2.40
C SER A 167 -9.68 -14.12 -2.14
N GLU A 168 -10.24 -13.38 -1.20
CA GLU A 168 -9.74 -12.06 -0.76
C GLU A 168 -8.66 -12.18 0.31
N THR A 169 -8.46 -13.35 0.90
CA THR A 169 -7.42 -13.59 1.90
C THR A 169 -6.15 -14.12 1.27
N ALA A 170 -5.07 -14.00 2.00
CA ALA A 170 -3.80 -14.56 1.62
C ALA A 170 -3.87 -16.07 1.43
N LEU A 171 -3.12 -16.58 0.48
CA LEU A 171 -2.82 -18.00 0.36
C LEU A 171 -1.34 -18.22 0.63
N GLY A 172 -1.04 -19.30 1.30
CA GLY A 172 0.31 -19.62 1.70
C GLY A 172 0.81 -18.65 2.77
N ASN A 173 2.03 -18.18 2.64
CA ASN A 173 2.71 -17.33 3.61
C ASN A 173 2.60 -15.82 3.31
N GLU A 174 1.81 -15.42 2.33
CA GLU A 174 1.77 -14.06 1.84
C GLU A 174 0.35 -13.50 1.90
N ASN A 175 0.24 -12.26 2.33
CA ASN A 175 -1.03 -11.53 2.35
C ASN A 175 -1.38 -11.01 0.96
N CYS A 176 -1.72 -11.90 0.07
CA CYS A 176 -2.13 -11.56 -1.27
C CYS A 176 -3.64 -11.59 -1.39
N VAL A 177 -4.20 -10.57 -1.97
CA VAL A 177 -5.64 -10.44 -2.13
C VAL A 177 -6.01 -10.54 -3.60
N ALA A 178 -6.92 -11.46 -3.94
CA ALA A 178 -7.51 -11.58 -5.26
C ALA A 178 -8.90 -10.93 -5.24
N ARG A 179 -9.02 -9.76 -5.84
CA ARG A 179 -10.27 -9.01 -5.94
C ARG A 179 -10.25 -8.07 -7.13
N PRO A 180 -11.40 -7.58 -7.60
CA PRO A 180 -11.45 -6.50 -8.58
C PRO A 180 -10.72 -5.24 -8.06
N PRO A 181 -10.14 -4.42 -8.94
CA PRO A 181 -9.57 -3.15 -8.54
C PRO A 181 -10.67 -2.21 -8.04
N LEU A 182 -10.35 -1.40 -7.04
CA LEU A 182 -11.20 -0.28 -6.66
C LEU A 182 -11.16 0.78 -7.75
N ARG A 183 -12.30 1.38 -8.03
CA ARG A 183 -12.41 2.49 -8.98
C ARG A 183 -12.20 3.81 -8.27
N VAL A 184 -11.29 4.60 -8.80
CA VAL A 184 -10.97 5.94 -8.30
C VAL A 184 -10.90 6.92 -9.47
N HIS A 185 -11.21 8.18 -9.21
CA HIS A 185 -11.18 9.22 -10.22
C HIS A 185 -9.91 10.06 -10.12
N LEU A 186 -9.19 10.18 -11.23
CA LEU A 186 -8.07 11.10 -11.36
C LEU A 186 -8.49 12.33 -12.17
N HIS A 187 -8.18 13.52 -11.64
CA HIS A 187 -8.32 14.75 -12.40
C HIS A 187 -7.22 14.87 -13.47
N LYS A 188 -7.46 15.64 -14.51
CA LYS A 188 -6.40 16.05 -15.45
C LYS A 188 -5.33 16.83 -14.68
N GLY A 189 -4.07 16.46 -14.87
CA GLY A 189 -2.93 17.07 -14.16
C GLY A 189 -2.50 16.23 -12.96
N TRP A 190 -1.91 16.89 -11.96
CA TRP A 190 -1.34 16.23 -10.80
C TRP A 190 -2.37 15.89 -9.72
N ASN A 191 -2.39 14.63 -9.33
CA ASN A 191 -3.22 14.06 -8.28
C ASN A 191 -2.34 13.64 -7.11
N LYS A 192 -2.69 14.06 -5.91
CA LYS A 192 -1.98 13.68 -4.69
C LYS A 192 -2.47 12.31 -4.20
N VAL A 193 -1.55 11.42 -3.88
CA VAL A 193 -1.84 10.16 -3.17
C VAL A 193 -1.04 10.16 -1.88
N LEU A 194 -1.71 10.00 -0.76
CA LEU A 194 -1.10 9.94 0.57
C LEU A 194 -1.56 8.67 1.28
N LEU A 195 -0.62 7.94 1.86
CA LEU A 195 -0.86 6.76 2.68
C LEU A 195 -0.40 7.01 4.11
N LYS A 196 -1.22 6.60 5.07
CA LYS A 196 -0.88 6.48 6.49
C LYS A 196 -0.61 5.02 6.81
N LEU A 197 0.52 4.74 7.41
CA LEU A 197 1.07 3.40 7.59
C LEU A 197 1.44 3.19 9.07
N PRO A 198 0.47 3.00 9.96
CA PRO A 198 0.77 2.75 11.36
C PRO A 198 1.22 1.31 11.57
N VAL A 199 2.00 1.10 12.61
CA VAL A 199 2.36 -0.21 13.13
C VAL A 199 2.37 -0.18 14.66
N GLY A 200 1.86 -1.24 15.26
CA GLY A 200 1.86 -1.42 16.71
C GLY A 200 3.12 -2.17 17.20
N LYS A 201 2.96 -2.96 18.24
CA LYS A 201 4.04 -3.80 18.77
C LYS A 201 4.43 -4.89 17.77
N PHE A 202 5.73 -5.16 17.68
CA PHE A 202 6.23 -6.39 17.08
C PHE A 202 6.28 -7.45 18.17
N SER A 203 5.45 -8.48 18.06
CA SER A 203 5.53 -9.61 18.99
C SER A 203 6.84 -10.37 18.78
N THR A 204 7.54 -10.69 19.86
CA THR A 204 8.78 -11.46 19.81
C THR A 204 8.57 -12.88 19.28
N ASN A 205 7.44 -13.51 19.60
CA ASN A 205 7.10 -14.85 19.13
C ASN A 205 6.57 -14.85 17.69
N GLU A 206 6.14 -13.71 17.19
CA GLU A 206 5.49 -13.53 15.90
C GLU A 206 6.22 -12.56 15.00
N VAL A 207 7.45 -12.18 15.32
CA VAL A 207 8.24 -11.21 14.56
C VAL A 207 8.32 -11.56 13.07
N ARG A 208 8.46 -12.83 12.76
CA ARG A 208 8.49 -13.29 11.36
C ARG A 208 7.15 -13.17 10.65
N LEU A 209 6.06 -12.97 11.37
CA LEU A 209 4.71 -12.87 10.82
C LEU A 209 4.32 -11.44 10.49
N VAL A 210 5.06 -10.47 11.01
CA VAL A 210 4.72 -9.06 10.85
C VAL A 210 5.59 -8.44 9.77
N LYS A 211 4.95 -8.06 8.69
CA LYS A 211 5.50 -7.18 7.65
C LYS A 211 4.92 -5.79 7.82
N TRP A 212 5.75 -4.78 7.63
CA TRP A 212 5.30 -3.40 7.55
C TRP A 212 5.55 -2.92 6.13
N MET A 213 4.50 -2.87 5.35
CA MET A 213 4.60 -2.59 3.93
C MET A 213 3.27 -2.13 3.35
N PHE A 214 3.32 -1.60 2.16
CA PHE A 214 2.14 -1.31 1.35
C PHE A 214 2.39 -1.65 -0.12
N THR A 215 1.29 -1.84 -0.84
CA THR A 215 1.26 -1.92 -2.29
C THR A 215 0.21 -0.96 -2.81
N ALA A 216 0.52 -0.22 -3.87
CA ALA A 216 -0.46 0.57 -4.60
C ALA A 216 -0.14 0.52 -6.10
N VAL A 217 -1.09 0.04 -6.88
CA VAL A 217 -0.98 -0.17 -8.33
C VAL A 217 -2.17 0.46 -9.02
N PHE A 218 -1.92 1.22 -10.09
CA PHE A 218 -2.96 1.89 -10.87
C PHE A 218 -3.08 1.23 -12.24
N VAL A 219 -4.26 0.75 -12.52
CA VAL A 219 -4.61 -0.05 -13.70
C VAL A 219 -5.87 0.51 -14.37
N THR A 220 -6.24 -0.01 -15.52
CA THR A 220 -7.55 0.27 -16.11
C THR A 220 -8.68 -0.17 -15.16
N PRO A 221 -9.90 0.41 -15.27
CA PRO A 221 -10.99 0.13 -14.32
C PRO A 221 -11.39 -1.34 -14.22
N ASP A 222 -11.14 -2.10 -15.27
CA ASP A 222 -11.33 -3.56 -15.33
C ASP A 222 -10.14 -4.37 -14.80
N GLY A 223 -9.00 -3.72 -14.52
CA GLY A 223 -7.78 -4.38 -14.07
C GLY A 223 -6.97 -5.07 -15.17
N ASP A 224 -7.33 -4.88 -16.43
CA ASP A 224 -6.74 -5.62 -17.54
C ASP A 224 -5.30 -5.20 -17.82
N LYS A 225 -4.99 -3.92 -17.74
CA LYS A 225 -3.66 -3.38 -18.05
C LYS A 225 -3.32 -2.12 -17.27
N ALA A 226 -2.05 -1.75 -17.31
CA ALA A 226 -1.59 -0.48 -16.76
C ALA A 226 -2.25 0.70 -17.49
N VAL A 227 -2.51 1.79 -16.76
CA VAL A 227 -3.02 3.02 -17.38
C VAL A 227 -1.90 3.72 -18.12
N GLU A 228 -2.10 3.95 -19.40
CA GLU A 228 -1.13 4.65 -20.23
C GLU A 228 -1.05 6.15 -19.90
N GLY A 229 0.17 6.68 -19.95
CA GLY A 229 0.43 8.11 -19.78
C GLY A 229 0.42 8.61 -18.34
N LEU A 230 0.26 7.75 -17.33
CA LEU A 230 0.47 8.15 -15.95
C LEU A 230 1.97 8.34 -15.66
N ILE A 231 2.29 9.45 -14.98
CA ILE A 231 3.65 9.73 -14.49
C ILE A 231 3.61 9.85 -12.99
N TYR A 232 4.56 9.21 -12.33
CA TYR A 232 4.66 9.21 -10.87
C TYR A 232 5.86 10.05 -10.42
N SER A 233 5.64 10.90 -9.43
CA SER A 233 6.68 11.77 -8.89
C SER A 233 6.52 11.95 -7.38
N PRO A 234 7.60 11.92 -6.58
CA PRO A 234 7.54 12.26 -5.16
C PRO A 234 7.23 13.74 -4.91
N GLU A 235 7.36 14.57 -5.94
CA GLU A 235 7.13 16.01 -5.90
C GLU A 235 6.17 16.42 -7.01
N LYS A 236 5.28 17.37 -6.69
CA LYS A 236 4.45 18.01 -7.71
C LYS A 236 5.36 18.87 -8.58
N LYS A 237 5.54 18.45 -9.84
CA LYS A 237 6.27 19.27 -10.82
C LYS A 237 5.39 20.40 -11.31
N MET A 238 5.98 21.59 -11.40
CA MET A 238 5.35 22.76 -12.01
C MET A 238 5.30 22.62 -13.54
#